data_eeb7d0a91f673bf0f48d0278b8f69159
#
_entry.id   eeb7d0a91f673bf0f48d0278b8f69159
#
_cell.length_a   1.000
_cell.length_b   1.000
_cell.length_c   1.000
_cell.angle_alpha   90.00
_cell.angle_beta   90.00
_cell.angle_gamma   90.00
#
_symmetry.space_group_name_H-M   'P 1'
#
loop_
_entity.id
_entity.type
_entity.pdbx_description
1 polymer ?
#
loop_
_entity_poly.entity_id
_entity_poly.type
_entity_poly.pdbx_seq_one_letter_code
_entity_poly.pdbx_strand_id
1 'polypeptide(L)'
;MEYWSQVIKSQRARKSLSALNVFGLSVCVGAALLIMLYVRFELSFDSFHDGDRIYRVESRLYEGATLTDNWATTSFGHAPAMYREIPGIEQYVRVTAQDRGQEVTFGDRQFIEEQYCYTEPAFFDLFNFPILKGEKGGQLVRPNTMVITESAARRYFAGGDPIGKVLTFRTSSSEQHFEVTGVIADMPYNSHLHYDFLLSYSTIPEARRDIWYIHGVYTYVRFEPGKKPGDIEVAFHSISEKYKTAALKHKDWRVELVRLRDIHLTPRKSYEKEAKGSRMAARILSVMVVALLLIGWVNALNLTVARYLERGREFGIRKAFGASRRQVILQGLLEAGLLNLSALILALGWVEVLLSLIHI
;
A
#
# COMPACT_ATOMS: atom_id res chain seq x y z
N MET A 1 19.06 43.13 19.21
CA MET A 1 18.11 43.67 18.22
C MET A 1 18.79 44.21 16.95
N GLU A 2 19.93 44.83 17.02
CA GLU A 2 20.65 45.39 15.83
C GLU A 2 21.06 44.35 14.79
N TYR A 3 21.49 43.15 15.20
CA TYR A 3 21.87 42.08 14.27
C TYR A 3 20.73 41.66 13.30
N TRP A 4 19.55 41.48 13.84
CA TRP A 4 18.38 41.08 13.01
C TRP A 4 17.96 42.16 12.01
N SER A 5 18.05 43.45 12.40
CA SER A 5 17.74 44.57 11.50
C SER A 5 18.74 44.68 10.36
N GLN A 6 20.03 44.39 10.59
CA GLN A 6 21.07 44.38 9.56
C GLN A 6 20.92 43.21 8.59
N VAL A 7 20.60 42.02 9.09
CA VAL A 7 20.30 40.83 8.26
C VAL A 7 19.14 41.10 7.30
N ILE A 8 18.05 41.69 7.82
CA ILE A 8 16.86 42.01 7.00
C ILE A 8 17.16 43.11 5.95
N LYS A 9 17.94 44.13 6.33
CA LYS A 9 18.34 45.21 5.40
C LYS A 9 19.25 44.70 4.28
N SER A 10 20.21 43.81 4.55
CA SER A 10 21.10 43.23 3.55
C SER A 10 20.35 42.37 2.52
N GLN A 11 19.31 41.67 2.94
CA GLN A 11 18.43 40.90 2.09
C GLN A 11 17.57 41.78 1.15
N ARG A 12 17.14 42.97 1.61
CA ARG A 12 16.32 43.88 0.80
C ARG A 12 17.10 44.54 -0.36
N ALA A 13 18.41 44.70 -0.26
CA ALA A 13 19.22 45.38 -1.28
C ALA A 13 19.42 44.54 -2.56
N ARG A 14 19.28 43.17 -2.48
CA ARG A 14 19.50 42.27 -3.62
C ARG A 14 18.40 41.19 -3.71
N LYS A 15 17.17 41.64 -3.78
CA LYS A 15 15.97 40.81 -3.74
C LYS A 15 15.92 39.72 -4.82
N SER A 16 16.43 39.97 -6.03
CA SER A 16 16.31 39.05 -7.16
C SER A 16 17.13 37.76 -7.01
N LEU A 17 18.40 37.87 -6.61
CA LEU A 17 19.27 36.70 -6.43
C LEU A 17 18.87 35.85 -5.21
N SER A 18 18.43 36.50 -4.12
CA SER A 18 17.91 35.80 -2.96
C SER A 18 16.58 35.09 -3.26
N ALA A 19 15.69 35.75 -4.01
CA ALA A 19 14.42 35.18 -4.44
C ALA A 19 14.62 33.96 -5.36
N LEU A 20 15.55 34.07 -6.34
CA LEU A 20 15.88 32.97 -7.25
C LEU A 20 16.43 31.75 -6.50
N ASN A 21 17.29 31.97 -5.51
CA ASN A 21 17.85 30.89 -4.66
C ASN A 21 16.77 30.22 -3.82
N VAL A 22 15.92 31.00 -3.16
CA VAL A 22 14.81 30.49 -2.33
C VAL A 22 13.82 29.72 -3.22
N PHE A 23 13.46 30.25 -4.38
CA PHE A 23 12.58 29.59 -5.33
C PHE A 23 13.17 28.27 -5.85
N GLY A 24 14.42 28.30 -6.37
CA GLY A 24 15.07 27.09 -6.89
C GLY A 24 15.23 26.00 -5.83
N LEU A 25 15.64 26.38 -4.60
CA LEU A 25 15.73 25.43 -3.50
C LEU A 25 14.35 24.90 -3.08
N SER A 26 13.33 25.75 -3.04
CA SER A 26 11.96 25.34 -2.69
C SER A 26 11.38 24.32 -3.68
N VAL A 27 11.64 24.50 -4.97
CA VAL A 27 11.23 23.54 -6.02
C VAL A 27 11.95 22.20 -5.84
N CYS A 28 13.27 22.21 -5.63
CA CYS A 28 14.04 20.97 -5.40
C CYS A 28 13.56 20.21 -4.16
N VAL A 29 13.39 20.92 -3.04
CA VAL A 29 12.94 20.33 -1.78
C VAL A 29 11.49 19.85 -1.90
N GLY A 30 10.61 20.64 -2.53
CA GLY A 30 9.21 20.27 -2.75
C GLY A 30 9.07 19.02 -3.61
N ALA A 31 9.81 18.94 -4.72
CA ALA A 31 9.85 17.75 -5.58
C ALA A 31 10.39 16.53 -4.83
N ALA A 32 11.47 16.70 -4.06
CA ALA A 32 12.04 15.62 -3.25
C ALA A 32 11.05 15.11 -2.19
N LEU A 33 10.30 16.00 -1.53
CA LEU A 33 9.26 15.64 -0.56
C LEU A 33 8.11 14.87 -1.20
N LEU A 34 7.61 15.32 -2.35
CA LEU A 34 6.54 14.62 -3.07
C LEU A 34 6.96 13.20 -3.49
N ILE A 35 8.16 13.06 -4.05
CA ILE A 35 8.70 11.75 -4.44
C ILE A 35 8.88 10.87 -3.18
N MET A 36 9.39 11.43 -2.09
CA MET A 36 9.56 10.68 -0.83
C MET A 36 8.21 10.21 -0.26
N LEU A 37 7.17 11.04 -0.28
CA LEU A 37 5.83 10.68 0.16
C LEU A 37 5.28 9.53 -0.71
N TYR A 38 5.44 9.61 -2.03
CA TYR A 38 5.04 8.53 -2.94
C TYR A 38 5.79 7.22 -2.65
N VAL A 39 7.13 7.28 -2.53
CA VAL A 39 7.95 6.09 -2.20
C VAL A 39 7.54 5.50 -0.85
N ARG A 40 7.29 6.35 0.16
CA ARG A 40 6.81 5.90 1.45
C ARG A 40 5.44 5.23 1.36
N PHE A 41 4.54 5.77 0.56
CA PHE A 41 3.24 5.16 0.29
C PHE A 41 3.39 3.78 -0.35
N GLU A 42 4.18 3.65 -1.44
CA GLU A 42 4.46 2.38 -2.13
C GLU A 42 5.07 1.31 -1.20
N LEU A 43 5.95 1.72 -0.29
CA LEU A 43 6.60 0.82 0.66
C LEU A 43 5.75 0.52 1.92
N SER A 44 4.65 1.24 2.11
CA SER A 44 3.77 1.08 3.28
C SER A 44 2.66 0.05 3.08
N PHE A 45 2.53 -0.51 1.87
CA PHE A 45 1.46 -1.47 1.58
C PHE A 45 1.46 -2.63 2.58
N ASP A 46 0.28 -2.92 3.12
CA ASP A 46 0.01 -4.00 4.07
C ASP A 46 0.88 -4.00 5.35
N SER A 47 1.57 -2.89 5.63
CA SER A 47 2.43 -2.78 6.82
C SER A 47 1.67 -2.70 8.15
N PHE A 48 0.37 -2.40 8.10
CA PHE A 48 -0.52 -2.32 9.27
C PHE A 48 -1.02 -3.70 9.73
N HIS A 49 -0.81 -4.75 8.93
CA HIS A 49 -1.04 -6.13 9.33
C HIS A 49 0.15 -6.69 10.09
N ASP A 50 -0.10 -7.62 11.02
CA ASP A 50 0.95 -8.45 11.64
C ASP A 50 1.39 -9.56 10.65
N GLY A 51 1.94 -9.10 9.52
CA GLY A 51 2.12 -9.88 8.31
C GLY A 51 3.46 -10.61 8.17
N ASP A 52 4.35 -10.63 9.18
CA ASP A 52 5.69 -11.21 9.03
C ASP A 52 5.67 -12.71 8.78
N ARG A 53 4.62 -13.42 9.21
CA ARG A 53 4.41 -14.86 9.03
C ARG A 53 3.27 -15.20 8.05
N ILE A 54 2.70 -14.20 7.38
CA ILE A 54 1.59 -14.38 6.43
C ILE A 54 2.16 -14.34 5.01
N TYR A 55 1.78 -15.35 4.22
CA TYR A 55 2.20 -15.49 2.84
C TYR A 55 1.00 -15.76 1.94
N ARG A 56 1.01 -15.16 0.74
CA ARG A 56 0.09 -15.56 -0.33
C ARG A 56 0.71 -16.74 -1.07
N VAL A 57 -0.08 -17.78 -1.28
CA VAL A 57 0.27 -18.96 -2.08
C VAL A 57 -0.08 -18.68 -3.52
N GLU A 58 0.87 -18.79 -4.41
CA GLU A 58 0.72 -18.55 -5.84
C GLU A 58 1.10 -19.79 -6.64
N SER A 59 0.43 -20.04 -7.77
CA SER A 59 0.65 -21.23 -8.59
C SER A 59 1.62 -20.96 -9.71
N ARG A 60 2.62 -21.86 -9.87
CA ARG A 60 3.56 -21.90 -10.98
C ARG A 60 3.51 -23.26 -11.67
N LEU A 61 3.28 -23.25 -12.97
CA LEU A 61 3.25 -24.48 -13.76
C LEU A 61 4.39 -24.47 -14.77
N TYR A 62 5.10 -25.60 -14.82
CA TYR A 62 6.24 -25.79 -15.71
C TYR A 62 6.01 -26.95 -16.66
N GLU A 63 6.49 -26.80 -17.89
CA GLU A 63 6.67 -27.90 -18.85
C GLU A 63 8.18 -28.12 -19.05
N GLY A 64 8.72 -29.19 -18.47
CA GLY A 64 10.17 -29.35 -18.35
C GLY A 64 10.78 -28.21 -17.51
N ALA A 65 11.68 -27.44 -18.11
CA ALA A 65 12.32 -26.29 -17.46
C ALA A 65 11.61 -24.96 -17.73
N THR A 66 10.59 -24.94 -18.59
CA THR A 66 9.92 -23.70 -19.02
C THR A 66 8.72 -23.39 -18.13
N LEU A 67 8.68 -22.19 -17.55
CA LEU A 67 7.49 -21.67 -16.84
C LEU A 67 6.41 -21.33 -17.88
N THR A 68 5.31 -22.08 -17.88
CA THR A 68 4.19 -21.88 -18.83
C THR A 68 3.10 -21.00 -18.25
N ASP A 69 2.85 -21.13 -16.94
CA ASP A 69 1.80 -20.39 -16.27
C ASP A 69 2.29 -19.87 -14.91
N ASN A 70 1.94 -18.62 -14.60
CA ASN A 70 2.27 -17.97 -13.34
C ASN A 70 1.03 -17.21 -12.85
N TRP A 71 0.32 -17.81 -11.88
CA TRP A 71 -0.96 -17.32 -11.40
C TRP A 71 -0.88 -16.82 -9.97
N ALA A 72 -1.43 -15.63 -9.73
CA ALA A 72 -1.58 -15.10 -8.37
C ALA A 72 -2.58 -15.90 -7.52
N THR A 73 -3.44 -16.68 -8.19
CA THR A 73 -4.50 -17.47 -7.57
C THR A 73 -4.13 -18.94 -7.51
N THR A 74 -4.85 -19.67 -6.64
CA THR A 74 -4.78 -21.12 -6.50
C THR A 74 -6.15 -21.75 -6.79
N SER A 75 -6.25 -23.05 -6.78
CA SER A 75 -7.55 -23.73 -6.74
C SER A 75 -8.09 -23.75 -5.30
N PHE A 76 -9.40 -23.97 -5.21
CA PHE A 76 -10.11 -23.98 -3.93
C PHE A 76 -9.60 -25.05 -2.95
N GLY A 77 -9.08 -26.17 -3.47
CA GLY A 77 -8.55 -27.29 -2.67
C GLY A 77 -7.17 -27.10 -2.09
N HIS A 78 -6.38 -26.08 -2.54
CA HIS A 78 -4.99 -25.89 -2.10
C HIS A 78 -4.88 -25.67 -0.60
N ALA A 79 -5.54 -24.63 -0.08
CA ALA A 79 -5.41 -24.23 1.31
C ALA A 79 -5.76 -25.36 2.30
N PRO A 80 -6.93 -26.02 2.20
CA PRO A 80 -7.26 -27.10 3.11
C PRO A 80 -6.36 -28.33 2.98
N ALA A 81 -5.85 -28.65 1.77
CA ALA A 81 -4.91 -29.75 1.61
C ALA A 81 -3.54 -29.40 2.22
N MET A 82 -3.00 -28.21 1.96
CA MET A 82 -1.75 -27.74 2.57
C MET A 82 -1.85 -27.74 4.10
N TYR A 83 -2.93 -27.22 4.65
CA TYR A 83 -3.16 -27.17 6.10
C TYR A 83 -3.20 -28.56 6.75
N ARG A 84 -3.80 -29.55 6.09
CA ARG A 84 -3.90 -30.92 6.59
C ARG A 84 -2.60 -31.71 6.44
N GLU A 85 -1.86 -31.49 5.35
CA GLU A 85 -0.79 -32.38 4.92
C GLU A 85 0.62 -31.80 5.13
N ILE A 86 0.75 -30.49 5.32
CA ILE A 86 2.05 -29.83 5.55
C ILE A 86 2.12 -29.30 6.98
N PRO A 87 3.00 -29.84 7.84
CA PRO A 87 3.19 -29.35 9.21
C PRO A 87 3.80 -27.94 9.20
N GLY A 88 3.31 -27.07 10.07
CA GLY A 88 3.82 -25.72 10.26
C GLY A 88 3.00 -24.61 9.62
N ILE A 89 1.83 -24.96 9.07
CA ILE A 89 0.80 -24.00 8.71
C ILE A 89 -0.15 -23.85 9.89
N GLU A 90 -0.14 -22.69 10.54
CA GLU A 90 -0.97 -22.38 11.71
C GLU A 90 -2.43 -22.13 11.32
N GLN A 91 -2.64 -21.43 10.21
CA GLN A 91 -3.96 -21.02 9.73
C GLN A 91 -3.93 -20.68 8.24
N TYR A 92 -5.07 -20.77 7.58
CA TYR A 92 -5.24 -20.32 6.21
C TYR A 92 -6.54 -19.52 6.02
N VAL A 93 -6.57 -18.75 4.95
CA VAL A 93 -7.74 -18.02 4.46
C VAL A 93 -7.76 -18.04 2.95
N ARG A 94 -8.95 -18.24 2.39
CA ARG A 94 -9.23 -18.08 0.96
C ARG A 94 -10.05 -16.82 0.74
N VAL A 95 -9.69 -16.06 -0.27
CA VAL A 95 -10.41 -14.88 -0.74
C VAL A 95 -10.71 -15.09 -2.21
N THR A 96 -12.00 -15.15 -2.60
CA THR A 96 -12.34 -15.41 -4.00
C THR A 96 -11.99 -14.19 -4.87
N ALA A 97 -11.36 -14.45 -6.02
CA ALA A 97 -11.11 -13.45 -7.05
C ALA A 97 -12.37 -13.29 -7.92
N GLN A 98 -13.19 -12.28 -7.66
CA GLN A 98 -14.42 -12.03 -8.44
C GLN A 98 -14.11 -11.13 -9.64
N ASP A 99 -14.65 -11.49 -10.82
CA ASP A 99 -14.35 -10.78 -12.08
C ASP A 99 -15.51 -9.94 -12.61
N ARG A 100 -16.67 -10.00 -11.95
CA ARG A 100 -17.88 -9.33 -12.43
C ARG A 100 -18.58 -8.62 -11.31
N GLY A 101 -19.04 -7.39 -11.60
CA GLY A 101 -19.94 -6.68 -10.72
C GLY A 101 -21.26 -7.43 -10.53
N GLN A 102 -21.83 -7.31 -9.35
CA GLN A 102 -23.16 -7.81 -9.02
C GLN A 102 -24.09 -6.66 -8.65
N GLU A 103 -25.35 -6.80 -9.05
CA GLU A 103 -26.38 -5.89 -8.60
C GLU A 103 -26.71 -6.20 -7.14
N VAL A 104 -26.56 -5.19 -6.27
CA VAL A 104 -26.87 -5.30 -4.85
C VAL A 104 -28.01 -4.35 -4.51
N THR A 105 -29.04 -4.88 -3.84
CA THR A 105 -30.26 -4.12 -3.52
C THR A 105 -30.59 -4.16 -2.03
N PHE A 106 -31.12 -3.02 -1.55
CA PHE A 106 -31.74 -2.87 -0.23
C PHE A 106 -32.88 -1.85 -0.31
N GLY A 107 -34.13 -2.29 -0.21
CA GLY A 107 -35.30 -1.43 -0.43
C GLY A 107 -35.24 -0.83 -1.83
N ASP A 108 -35.34 0.50 -1.91
CA ASP A 108 -35.26 1.26 -3.17
C ASP A 108 -33.84 1.56 -3.64
N ARG A 109 -32.82 1.13 -2.90
CA ARG A 109 -31.42 1.38 -3.23
C ARG A 109 -30.86 0.20 -4.00
N GLN A 110 -30.22 0.51 -5.13
CA GLN A 110 -29.65 -0.47 -6.03
C GLN A 110 -28.36 0.08 -6.62
N PHE A 111 -27.29 -0.72 -6.53
CA PHE A 111 -25.97 -0.40 -7.07
C PHE A 111 -25.34 -1.64 -7.71
N ILE A 112 -24.42 -1.42 -8.66
CA ILE A 112 -23.55 -2.49 -9.18
C ILE A 112 -22.27 -2.44 -8.35
N GLU A 113 -21.99 -3.52 -7.64
CA GLU A 113 -20.84 -3.64 -6.72
C GLU A 113 -19.82 -4.61 -7.31
N GLU A 114 -18.57 -4.13 -7.41
CA GLU A 114 -17.45 -4.92 -7.95
C GLU A 114 -16.48 -5.37 -6.84
N GLN A 115 -16.52 -4.68 -5.68
CA GLN A 115 -15.60 -4.92 -4.57
C GLN A 115 -16.22 -5.85 -3.54
N TYR A 116 -16.41 -7.12 -3.91
CA TYR A 116 -16.89 -8.15 -2.99
C TYR A 116 -16.08 -9.44 -3.15
N CYS A 117 -16.00 -10.22 -2.09
CA CYS A 117 -15.40 -11.56 -2.12
C CYS A 117 -16.09 -12.49 -1.13
N TYR A 118 -15.93 -13.81 -1.38
CA TYR A 118 -16.23 -14.82 -0.37
C TYR A 118 -14.95 -15.15 0.40
N THR A 119 -15.04 -15.22 1.72
CA THR A 119 -13.90 -15.52 2.58
C THR A 119 -14.33 -16.24 3.87
N GLU A 120 -13.38 -16.89 4.53
CA GLU A 120 -13.59 -17.59 5.79
C GLU A 120 -13.54 -16.64 7.00
N PRO A 121 -14.11 -17.08 8.16
CA PRO A 121 -14.02 -16.33 9.43
C PRO A 121 -12.57 -15.99 9.84
N ALA A 122 -11.62 -16.88 9.54
CA ALA A 122 -10.19 -16.70 9.77
C ALA A 122 -9.59 -15.46 9.10
N PHE A 123 -10.33 -14.79 8.18
CA PHE A 123 -9.94 -13.53 7.59
C PHE A 123 -9.60 -12.47 8.63
N PHE A 124 -10.41 -12.37 9.68
CA PHE A 124 -10.23 -11.40 10.76
C PHE A 124 -9.13 -11.75 11.75
N ASP A 125 -8.65 -12.99 11.72
CA ASP A 125 -7.50 -13.44 12.51
C ASP A 125 -6.17 -13.19 11.77
N LEU A 126 -6.20 -13.25 10.43
CA LEU A 126 -5.01 -12.99 9.60
C LEU A 126 -4.81 -11.51 9.32
N PHE A 127 -5.90 -10.77 9.07
CA PHE A 127 -5.86 -9.39 8.64
C PHE A 127 -6.42 -8.45 9.71
N ASN A 128 -5.64 -7.43 10.07
CA ASN A 128 -5.96 -6.47 11.13
C ASN A 128 -6.91 -5.36 10.61
N PHE A 129 -8.11 -5.73 10.17
CA PHE A 129 -9.15 -4.75 9.85
C PHE A 129 -10.02 -4.50 11.09
N PRO A 130 -10.14 -3.24 11.57
CA PRO A 130 -10.93 -2.92 12.75
C PRO A 130 -12.41 -3.25 12.56
N ILE A 131 -12.97 -4.05 13.45
CA ILE A 131 -14.41 -4.32 13.51
C ILE A 131 -15.07 -3.19 14.31
N LEU A 132 -15.96 -2.44 13.66
CA LEU A 132 -16.66 -1.28 14.23
C LEU A 132 -17.98 -1.68 14.89
N LYS A 133 -18.70 -2.67 14.29
CA LYS A 133 -19.96 -3.21 14.79
C LYS A 133 -20.02 -4.72 14.56
N GLY A 134 -20.78 -5.41 15.39
CA GLY A 134 -20.93 -6.86 15.35
C GLY A 134 -20.07 -7.56 16.39
N GLU A 135 -20.36 -8.83 16.64
CA GLU A 135 -19.72 -9.64 17.68
C GLU A 135 -18.42 -10.27 17.14
N LYS A 136 -17.28 -10.08 17.81
CA LYS A 136 -16.00 -10.67 17.41
C LYS A 136 -16.09 -12.21 17.42
N GLY A 137 -15.63 -12.85 16.32
CA GLY A 137 -15.59 -14.30 16.18
C GLY A 137 -16.87 -14.93 15.61
N GLY A 138 -17.96 -14.17 15.48
CA GLY A 138 -19.21 -14.63 14.88
C GLY A 138 -19.37 -14.31 13.39
N GLN A 139 -18.46 -13.49 12.84
CA GLN A 139 -18.56 -13.04 11.46
C GLN A 139 -18.29 -14.19 10.48
N LEU A 140 -19.08 -14.25 9.43
CA LEU A 140 -18.90 -15.17 8.28
C LEU A 140 -18.93 -16.68 8.63
N VAL A 141 -19.34 -17.06 9.85
CA VAL A 141 -19.43 -18.47 10.27
C VAL A 141 -20.61 -19.18 9.60
N ARG A 142 -21.78 -18.54 9.62
CA ARG A 142 -23.00 -19.08 9.02
C ARG A 142 -23.05 -18.78 7.51
N PRO A 143 -23.63 -19.66 6.68
CA PRO A 143 -23.91 -19.35 5.29
C PRO A 143 -24.87 -18.14 5.19
N ASN A 144 -24.82 -17.45 4.07
CA ASN A 144 -25.65 -16.27 3.77
C ASN A 144 -25.49 -15.13 4.77
N THR A 145 -24.30 -14.99 5.36
CA THR A 145 -23.91 -13.85 6.19
C THR A 145 -22.83 -13.03 5.48
N MET A 146 -22.75 -11.75 5.84
CA MET A 146 -21.71 -10.86 5.32
C MET A 146 -21.26 -9.84 6.36
N VAL A 147 -20.05 -9.32 6.10
CA VAL A 147 -19.49 -8.14 6.75
C VAL A 147 -19.31 -7.07 5.69
N ILE A 148 -19.62 -5.82 6.02
CA ILE A 148 -19.52 -4.69 5.09
C ILE A 148 -18.60 -3.62 5.64
N THR A 149 -18.05 -2.76 4.75
CA THR A 149 -17.30 -1.58 5.17
C THR A 149 -18.22 -0.48 5.71
N GLU A 150 -17.65 0.46 6.45
CA GLU A 150 -18.37 1.64 6.93
C GLU A 150 -18.96 2.47 5.79
N SER A 151 -18.23 2.63 4.70
CA SER A 151 -18.70 3.33 3.50
C SER A 151 -19.87 2.61 2.84
N ALA A 152 -19.83 1.28 2.71
CA ALA A 152 -20.95 0.50 2.22
C ALA A 152 -22.16 0.61 3.16
N ALA A 153 -21.95 0.56 4.48
CA ALA A 153 -23.01 0.75 5.45
C ALA A 153 -23.68 2.12 5.32
N ARG A 154 -22.91 3.18 5.14
CA ARG A 154 -23.46 4.53 4.89
C ARG A 154 -24.27 4.61 3.58
N ARG A 155 -23.76 3.97 2.50
CA ARG A 155 -24.38 3.98 1.17
C ARG A 155 -25.76 3.31 1.18
N TYR A 156 -25.88 2.14 1.83
CA TYR A 156 -27.13 1.39 1.83
C TYR A 156 -28.09 1.77 2.95
N PHE A 157 -27.60 2.15 4.13
CA PHE A 157 -28.45 2.34 5.32
C PHE A 157 -28.60 3.81 5.77
N ALA A 158 -27.92 4.78 5.12
CA ALA A 158 -28.03 6.23 5.42
C ALA A 158 -27.84 6.58 6.90
N GLY A 159 -26.94 5.86 7.60
CA GLY A 159 -26.66 6.05 9.02
C GLY A 159 -27.54 5.23 9.96
N GLY A 160 -28.52 4.45 9.45
CA GLY A 160 -29.25 3.46 10.23
C GLY A 160 -28.36 2.27 10.65
N ASP A 161 -28.83 1.45 11.57
CA ASP A 161 -28.08 0.25 11.98
C ASP A 161 -28.18 -0.84 10.91
N PRO A 162 -27.03 -1.28 10.34
CA PRO A 162 -27.01 -2.32 9.32
C PRO A 162 -27.10 -3.75 9.87
N ILE A 163 -26.81 -3.97 11.16
CA ILE A 163 -26.76 -5.32 11.75
C ILE A 163 -28.12 -6.01 11.67
N GLY A 164 -28.13 -7.26 11.21
CA GLY A 164 -29.33 -8.07 11.02
C GLY A 164 -30.17 -7.68 9.79
N LYS A 165 -29.76 -6.65 9.01
CA LYS A 165 -30.42 -6.32 7.73
C LYS A 165 -29.94 -7.25 6.64
N VAL A 166 -30.80 -7.47 5.64
CA VAL A 166 -30.53 -8.39 4.53
C VAL A 166 -30.38 -7.59 3.25
N LEU A 167 -29.22 -7.75 2.56
CA LEU A 167 -29.02 -7.25 1.21
C LEU A 167 -29.18 -8.41 0.22
N THR A 168 -29.68 -8.08 -0.95
CA THR A 168 -29.89 -9.04 -2.04
C THR A 168 -28.84 -8.82 -3.12
N PHE A 169 -28.07 -9.86 -3.40
CA PHE A 169 -27.09 -9.93 -4.49
C PHE A 169 -27.73 -10.67 -5.67
N ARG A 170 -27.83 -10.00 -6.82
CA ARG A 170 -28.47 -10.54 -8.02
C ARG A 170 -27.45 -10.72 -9.13
N THR A 171 -27.43 -11.92 -9.70
CA THR A 171 -26.75 -12.24 -10.95
C THR A 171 -27.79 -12.47 -12.05
N SER A 172 -27.33 -12.64 -13.30
CA SER A 172 -28.22 -13.00 -14.42
C SER A 172 -29.01 -14.29 -14.21
N SER A 173 -28.57 -15.19 -13.32
CA SER A 173 -29.13 -16.54 -13.13
C SER A 173 -29.52 -16.88 -11.69
N SER A 174 -29.19 -16.04 -10.71
CA SER A 174 -29.46 -16.33 -9.30
C SER A 174 -29.64 -15.06 -8.48
N GLU A 175 -30.40 -15.19 -7.41
CA GLU A 175 -30.56 -14.19 -6.37
C GLU A 175 -30.15 -14.81 -5.04
N GLN A 176 -29.31 -14.10 -4.27
CA GLN A 176 -28.81 -14.53 -2.98
C GLN A 176 -29.04 -13.43 -1.94
N HIS A 177 -29.46 -13.83 -0.76
CA HIS A 177 -29.75 -12.92 0.34
C HIS A 177 -28.68 -13.07 1.42
N PHE A 178 -28.06 -11.96 1.85
CA PHE A 178 -27.03 -11.97 2.86
C PHE A 178 -27.41 -11.08 4.04
N GLU A 179 -27.39 -11.65 5.24
CA GLU A 179 -27.56 -10.94 6.49
C GLU A 179 -26.25 -10.21 6.87
N VAL A 180 -26.32 -8.93 7.18
CA VAL A 180 -25.18 -8.18 7.70
C VAL A 180 -24.93 -8.55 9.16
N THR A 181 -23.78 -9.16 9.43
CA THR A 181 -23.37 -9.60 10.78
C THR A 181 -22.26 -8.74 11.39
N GLY A 182 -21.66 -7.86 10.59
CA GLY A 182 -20.61 -6.98 11.07
C GLY A 182 -20.36 -5.78 10.14
N VAL A 183 -19.75 -4.76 10.72
CA VAL A 183 -19.23 -3.60 9.99
C VAL A 183 -17.75 -3.43 10.33
N ILE A 184 -16.90 -3.30 9.34
CA ILE A 184 -15.48 -3.00 9.48
C ILE A 184 -15.16 -1.57 9.03
N ALA A 185 -14.03 -1.04 9.49
CA ALA A 185 -13.49 0.19 8.92
C ALA A 185 -13.20 0.01 7.43
N ASP A 186 -13.27 1.09 6.65
CA ASP A 186 -12.89 1.07 5.25
C ASP A 186 -11.44 0.58 5.11
N MET A 187 -11.19 -0.26 4.10
CA MET A 187 -9.85 -0.77 3.85
C MET A 187 -8.93 0.36 3.40
N PRO A 188 -7.73 0.53 4.01
CA PRO A 188 -6.83 1.62 3.67
C PRO A 188 -6.35 1.54 2.21
N TYR A 189 -6.09 2.69 1.59
CA TYR A 189 -5.58 2.76 0.20
C TYR A 189 -4.25 2.02 -0.03
N ASN A 190 -3.45 1.86 1.03
CA ASN A 190 -2.21 1.08 1.01
C ASN A 190 -2.42 -0.38 1.45
N SER A 191 -3.57 -0.94 1.21
CA SER A 191 -3.84 -2.37 1.26
C SER A 191 -3.83 -2.97 -0.14
N HIS A 192 -3.44 -4.25 -0.28
CA HIS A 192 -3.67 -4.99 -1.52
C HIS A 192 -5.09 -5.55 -1.59
N LEU A 193 -5.80 -5.62 -0.45
CA LEU A 193 -7.20 -6.02 -0.36
C LEU A 193 -8.11 -4.79 -0.36
N HIS A 194 -9.06 -4.76 -1.29
CA HIS A 194 -10.06 -3.70 -1.39
C HIS A 194 -11.44 -4.31 -1.65
N TYR A 195 -12.18 -4.57 -0.57
CA TYR A 195 -13.52 -5.16 -0.64
C TYR A 195 -14.48 -4.37 0.25
N ASP A 196 -15.61 -3.99 -0.32
CA ASP A 196 -16.73 -3.38 0.41
C ASP A 196 -17.61 -4.42 1.09
N PHE A 197 -17.65 -5.65 0.52
CA PHE A 197 -18.49 -6.74 1.00
C PHE A 197 -17.67 -8.02 1.15
N LEU A 198 -17.59 -8.54 2.36
CA LEU A 198 -17.03 -9.83 2.69
C LEU A 198 -18.17 -10.82 2.92
N LEU A 199 -18.36 -11.75 2.01
CA LEU A 199 -19.42 -12.76 2.04
C LEU A 199 -18.89 -14.05 2.64
N SER A 200 -19.72 -14.74 3.44
CA SER A 200 -19.34 -16.02 4.05
C SER A 200 -19.00 -17.08 3.01
N TYR A 201 -17.80 -17.66 3.10
CA TYR A 201 -17.35 -18.75 2.25
C TYR A 201 -18.25 -20.00 2.39
N SER A 202 -18.87 -20.19 3.57
CA SER A 202 -19.81 -21.29 3.80
C SER A 202 -21.10 -21.21 2.98
N THR A 203 -21.37 -20.09 2.31
CA THR A 203 -22.44 -19.95 1.33
C THR A 203 -22.15 -20.70 0.02
N ILE A 204 -20.87 -20.89 -0.31
CA ILE A 204 -20.45 -21.64 -1.51
C ILE A 204 -20.87 -23.11 -1.30
N PRO A 205 -21.56 -23.76 -2.28
CA PRO A 205 -21.95 -25.17 -2.18
C PRO A 205 -20.77 -26.06 -1.84
N GLU A 206 -20.96 -27.01 -0.93
CA GLU A 206 -19.91 -27.89 -0.42
C GLU A 206 -19.12 -28.58 -1.54
N ALA A 207 -19.81 -29.05 -2.57
CA ALA A 207 -19.19 -29.68 -3.74
C ALA A 207 -18.22 -28.78 -4.51
N ARG A 208 -18.22 -27.47 -4.26
CA ARG A 208 -17.31 -26.50 -4.91
C ARG A 208 -16.23 -25.96 -3.99
N ARG A 209 -16.26 -26.24 -2.69
CA ARG A 209 -15.35 -25.62 -1.72
C ARG A 209 -13.91 -26.10 -1.80
N ASP A 210 -13.68 -27.33 -2.26
CA ASP A 210 -12.36 -27.97 -2.27
C ASP A 210 -11.97 -28.54 -3.65
N ILE A 211 -12.49 -27.97 -4.73
CA ILE A 211 -12.18 -28.43 -6.09
C ILE A 211 -10.79 -27.97 -6.55
N TRP A 212 -10.18 -28.79 -7.43
CA TRP A 212 -8.80 -28.58 -7.90
C TRP A 212 -8.71 -28.12 -9.36
N TYR A 213 -9.80 -28.08 -10.10
CA TYR A 213 -9.81 -27.72 -11.52
C TYR A 213 -10.22 -26.27 -11.79
N ILE A 214 -10.66 -25.52 -10.78
CA ILE A 214 -10.95 -24.09 -10.90
C ILE A 214 -9.95 -23.30 -10.06
N HIS A 215 -9.24 -22.38 -10.71
CA HIS A 215 -8.32 -21.43 -10.10
C HIS A 215 -9.04 -20.09 -9.98
N GLY A 216 -9.35 -19.66 -8.78
CA GLY A 216 -10.14 -18.43 -8.59
C GLY A 216 -10.13 -17.95 -7.16
N VAL A 217 -9.14 -18.37 -6.34
CA VAL A 217 -8.98 -17.89 -4.97
C VAL A 217 -7.56 -17.41 -4.72
N TYR A 218 -7.43 -16.29 -4.05
CA TYR A 218 -6.20 -15.91 -3.37
C TYR A 218 -6.14 -16.70 -2.06
N THR A 219 -5.11 -17.49 -1.91
CA THR A 219 -4.88 -18.29 -0.71
C THR A 219 -3.80 -17.65 0.14
N TYR A 220 -4.13 -17.37 1.39
CA TYR A 220 -3.18 -16.86 2.39
C TYR A 220 -2.99 -17.91 3.46
N VAL A 221 -1.74 -18.06 3.90
CA VAL A 221 -1.35 -18.99 4.97
C VAL A 221 -0.52 -18.24 6.02
N ARG A 222 -0.77 -18.53 7.30
CA ARG A 222 0.08 -18.10 8.39
C ARG A 222 0.93 -19.27 8.86
N PHE A 223 2.24 -19.04 8.96
CA PHE A 223 3.18 -20.06 9.43
C PHE A 223 3.36 -20.02 10.93
N GLU A 224 3.61 -21.20 11.51
CA GLU A 224 4.14 -21.32 12.85
C GLU A 224 5.50 -20.59 12.97
N PRO A 225 5.87 -20.10 14.17
CA PRO A 225 7.17 -19.47 14.38
C PRO A 225 8.34 -20.38 13.95
N GLY A 226 9.30 -19.81 13.19
CA GLY A 226 10.52 -20.49 12.75
C GLY A 226 10.39 -21.28 11.47
N LYS A 227 9.21 -21.44 10.88
CA LYS A 227 9.05 -22.11 9.57
C LYS A 227 9.49 -21.21 8.42
N LYS A 228 10.08 -21.84 7.40
CA LYS A 228 10.59 -21.15 6.20
C LYS A 228 9.69 -21.43 4.99
N PRO A 229 9.45 -20.46 4.11
CA PRO A 229 8.65 -20.66 2.90
C PRO A 229 9.13 -21.83 2.04
N GLY A 230 10.46 -21.96 1.84
CA GLY A 230 11.05 -23.02 1.02
C GLY A 230 10.71 -24.43 1.48
N ASP A 231 10.57 -24.67 2.79
CA ASP A 231 10.21 -25.99 3.32
C ASP A 231 8.79 -26.37 2.89
N ILE A 232 7.88 -25.38 2.89
CA ILE A 232 6.47 -25.54 2.49
C ILE A 232 6.36 -25.73 0.96
N GLU A 233 7.12 -24.95 0.18
CA GLU A 233 7.15 -25.03 -1.29
C GLU A 233 7.59 -26.42 -1.74
N VAL A 234 8.63 -26.97 -1.12
CA VAL A 234 9.11 -28.34 -1.39
C VAL A 234 8.07 -29.39 -1.00
N ALA A 235 7.46 -29.25 0.19
CA ALA A 235 6.44 -30.18 0.66
C ALA A 235 5.18 -30.19 -0.22
N PHE A 236 4.84 -29.06 -0.86
CA PHE A 236 3.69 -28.96 -1.75
C PHE A 236 3.79 -29.88 -2.96
N HIS A 237 4.98 -30.25 -3.40
CA HIS A 237 5.13 -31.14 -4.56
C HIS A 237 4.38 -32.46 -4.40
N SER A 238 4.41 -33.08 -3.24
CA SER A 238 3.65 -34.31 -2.96
C SER A 238 2.15 -34.11 -3.04
N ILE A 239 1.65 -32.96 -2.60
CA ILE A 239 0.24 -32.57 -2.68
C ILE A 239 -0.14 -32.36 -4.15
N SER A 240 0.68 -31.64 -4.91
CA SER A 240 0.39 -31.39 -6.32
C SER A 240 0.27 -32.69 -7.11
N GLU A 241 1.18 -33.67 -6.91
CA GLU A 241 1.12 -34.96 -7.59
C GLU A 241 -0.15 -35.77 -7.24
N LYS A 242 -0.60 -35.68 -5.98
CA LYS A 242 -1.78 -36.37 -5.49
C LYS A 242 -3.09 -35.83 -6.08
N TYR A 243 -3.18 -34.49 -6.23
CA TYR A 243 -4.43 -33.81 -6.58
C TYR A 243 -4.47 -33.24 -8.00
N LYS A 244 -3.40 -33.36 -8.80
CA LYS A 244 -3.38 -32.93 -10.20
C LYS A 244 -4.56 -33.51 -10.98
N THR A 245 -5.25 -32.64 -11.71
CA THR A 245 -6.25 -33.05 -12.68
C THR A 245 -5.59 -33.66 -13.92
N ALA A 246 -6.36 -34.40 -14.71
CA ALA A 246 -5.88 -35.00 -15.96
C ALA A 246 -5.24 -33.96 -16.91
N ALA A 247 -5.79 -32.76 -16.95
CA ALA A 247 -5.28 -31.65 -17.77
C ALA A 247 -3.91 -31.13 -17.34
N LEU A 248 -3.51 -31.36 -16.08
CA LEU A 248 -2.25 -30.85 -15.52
C LEU A 248 -1.22 -31.97 -15.28
N LYS A 249 -1.52 -33.22 -15.64
CA LYS A 249 -0.61 -34.35 -15.40
C LYS A 249 0.78 -34.19 -16.03
N HIS A 250 0.86 -33.52 -17.18
CA HIS A 250 2.11 -33.27 -17.90
C HIS A 250 2.90 -32.07 -17.38
N LYS A 251 2.30 -31.24 -16.49
CA LYS A 251 2.94 -30.06 -15.92
C LYS A 251 3.50 -30.35 -14.53
N ASP A 252 4.64 -29.79 -14.24
CA ASP A 252 5.15 -29.70 -12.86
C ASP A 252 4.52 -28.52 -12.17
N TRP A 253 3.65 -28.78 -11.19
CA TRP A 253 2.90 -27.76 -10.48
C TRP A 253 3.55 -27.45 -9.15
N ARG A 254 4.13 -26.27 -9.06
CA ARG A 254 4.77 -25.73 -7.86
C ARG A 254 3.97 -24.56 -7.30
N VAL A 255 4.24 -24.22 -6.06
CA VAL A 255 3.77 -22.97 -5.45
C VAL A 255 4.94 -22.05 -5.16
N GLU A 256 4.67 -20.76 -5.20
CA GLU A 256 5.54 -19.71 -4.68
C GLU A 256 4.83 -19.05 -3.50
N LEU A 257 5.58 -18.82 -2.43
CA LEU A 257 5.07 -18.16 -1.23
C LEU A 257 5.57 -16.72 -1.18
N VAL A 258 4.68 -15.78 -1.44
CA VAL A 258 4.98 -14.36 -1.44
C VAL A 258 4.56 -13.75 -0.12
N ARG A 259 5.52 -13.14 0.60
CA ARG A 259 5.22 -12.47 1.89
C ARG A 259 4.17 -11.37 1.69
N LEU A 260 3.24 -11.23 2.62
CA LEU A 260 2.12 -10.27 2.55
C LEU A 260 2.58 -8.86 2.14
N ARG A 261 3.59 -8.31 2.80
CA ARG A 261 4.15 -6.98 2.53
C ARG A 261 4.85 -6.83 1.18
N ASP A 262 5.19 -7.95 0.54
CA ASP A 262 5.87 -7.93 -0.76
C ASP A 262 4.90 -8.04 -1.94
N ILE A 263 3.65 -8.42 -1.71
CA ILE A 263 2.65 -8.67 -2.74
C ILE A 263 2.52 -7.47 -3.69
N HIS A 264 2.36 -6.26 -3.16
CA HIS A 264 2.20 -5.04 -3.96
C HIS A 264 3.40 -4.77 -4.88
N LEU A 265 4.62 -5.08 -4.43
CA LEU A 265 5.87 -4.77 -5.13
C LEU A 265 6.41 -5.93 -6.00
N THR A 266 5.68 -7.06 -6.08
CA THR A 266 6.02 -8.15 -7.00
C THR A 266 5.45 -7.88 -8.40
N PRO A 267 6.10 -8.40 -9.46
CA PRO A 267 5.57 -8.28 -10.82
C PRO A 267 4.15 -8.85 -10.93
N ARG A 268 3.32 -8.23 -11.77
CA ARG A 268 1.96 -8.67 -12.01
C ARG A 268 1.93 -10.09 -12.57
N LYS A 269 1.04 -10.91 -12.03
CA LYS A 269 0.79 -12.29 -12.45
C LYS A 269 -0.60 -12.43 -13.09
N SER A 270 -0.83 -13.54 -13.77
CA SER A 270 -2.17 -13.82 -14.30
C SER A 270 -3.19 -13.93 -13.16
N TYR A 271 -4.40 -13.50 -13.42
CA TYR A 271 -5.53 -13.45 -12.46
C TYR A 271 -5.31 -12.55 -11.25
N GLU A 272 -4.39 -11.59 -11.34
CA GLU A 272 -4.17 -10.60 -10.29
C GLU A 272 -4.93 -9.31 -10.61
N LYS A 273 -5.82 -8.91 -9.70
CA LYS A 273 -6.68 -7.73 -9.86
C LYS A 273 -6.09 -6.48 -9.23
N GLU A 274 -5.32 -6.67 -8.19
CA GLU A 274 -4.80 -5.58 -7.38
C GLU A 274 -3.82 -4.70 -8.18
N ALA A 275 -3.84 -3.40 -7.88
CA ALA A 275 -2.85 -2.47 -8.40
C ALA A 275 -1.46 -2.86 -7.92
N LYS A 276 -0.49 -2.81 -8.83
CA LYS A 276 0.90 -3.17 -8.55
C LYS A 276 1.81 -1.97 -8.56
N GLY A 277 2.65 -1.88 -7.56
CA GLY A 277 3.83 -1.03 -7.55
C GLY A 277 5.05 -1.71 -8.19
N SER A 278 6.14 -1.01 -8.20
CA SER A 278 7.41 -1.54 -8.70
C SER A 278 8.54 -1.27 -7.69
N ARG A 279 9.10 -2.35 -7.17
CA ARG A 279 10.28 -2.25 -6.28
C ARG A 279 11.46 -1.54 -6.93
N MET A 280 11.63 -1.75 -8.25
CA MET A 280 12.68 -1.07 -9.01
C MET A 280 12.38 0.43 -9.15
N ALA A 281 11.14 0.80 -9.47
CA ALA A 281 10.72 2.19 -9.55
C ALA A 281 10.90 2.91 -8.20
N ALA A 282 10.46 2.28 -7.09
CA ALA A 282 10.66 2.83 -5.76
C ALA A 282 12.13 3.07 -5.42
N ARG A 283 13.04 2.15 -5.79
CA ARG A 283 14.49 2.32 -5.62
C ARG A 283 15.05 3.48 -6.48
N ILE A 284 14.68 3.53 -7.76
CA ILE A 284 15.11 4.61 -8.65
C ILE A 284 14.64 5.97 -8.12
N LEU A 285 13.38 6.07 -7.73
CA LEU A 285 12.82 7.30 -7.15
C LEU A 285 13.54 7.69 -5.85
N SER A 286 13.89 6.72 -5.00
CA SER A 286 14.68 7.00 -3.79
C SER A 286 16.06 7.59 -4.11
N VAL A 287 16.75 7.06 -5.13
CA VAL A 287 18.02 7.61 -5.60
C VAL A 287 17.82 9.02 -6.18
N MET A 288 16.73 9.24 -6.93
CA MET A 288 16.39 10.57 -7.46
C MET A 288 16.17 11.60 -6.34
N VAL A 289 15.52 11.23 -5.24
CA VAL A 289 15.35 12.12 -4.07
C VAL A 289 16.72 12.59 -3.57
N VAL A 290 17.65 11.66 -3.37
CA VAL A 290 19.02 12.00 -2.93
C VAL A 290 19.71 12.92 -3.92
N ALA A 291 19.65 12.62 -5.23
CA ALA A 291 20.23 13.43 -6.28
C ALA A 291 19.65 14.85 -6.32
N LEU A 292 18.31 14.99 -6.24
CA LEU A 292 17.63 16.29 -6.20
C LEU A 292 18.08 17.13 -5.01
N LEU A 293 18.16 16.53 -3.82
CA LEU A 293 18.61 17.23 -2.62
C LEU A 293 20.08 17.67 -2.75
N LEU A 294 20.97 16.83 -3.32
CA LEU A 294 22.37 17.18 -3.56
C LEU A 294 22.50 18.31 -4.58
N ILE A 295 21.75 18.27 -5.69
CA ILE A 295 21.75 19.33 -6.71
C ILE A 295 21.25 20.65 -6.10
N GLY A 296 20.14 20.61 -5.36
CA GLY A 296 19.62 21.78 -4.66
C GLY A 296 20.63 22.37 -3.67
N TRP A 297 21.30 21.51 -2.91
CA TRP A 297 22.31 21.91 -1.94
C TRP A 297 23.55 22.51 -2.62
N VAL A 298 24.09 21.89 -3.65
CA VAL A 298 25.24 22.42 -4.42
C VAL A 298 24.88 23.77 -5.05
N ASN A 299 23.68 23.90 -5.63
CA ASN A 299 23.22 25.18 -6.19
C ASN A 299 23.13 26.27 -5.10
N ALA A 300 22.55 25.95 -3.94
CA ALA A 300 22.49 26.88 -2.81
C ALA A 300 23.87 27.29 -2.29
N LEU A 301 24.83 26.34 -2.25
CA LEU A 301 26.22 26.63 -1.90
C LEU A 301 26.88 27.58 -2.91
N ASN A 302 26.76 27.30 -4.20
CA ASN A 302 27.35 28.12 -5.27
C ASN A 302 26.84 29.57 -5.20
N LEU A 303 25.53 29.76 -5.06
CA LEU A 303 24.93 31.07 -4.94
C LEU A 303 25.32 31.78 -3.61
N THR A 304 25.53 31.02 -2.56
CA THR A 304 26.00 31.54 -1.28
C THR A 304 27.46 32.02 -1.41
N VAL A 305 28.34 31.20 -1.98
CA VAL A 305 29.76 31.57 -2.21
C VAL A 305 29.86 32.81 -3.10
N ALA A 306 29.11 32.85 -4.22
CA ALA A 306 29.11 34.02 -5.10
C ALA A 306 28.74 35.30 -4.33
N ARG A 307 27.72 35.27 -3.47
CA ARG A 307 27.32 36.38 -2.62
C ARG A 307 28.43 36.82 -1.64
N TYR A 308 29.15 35.87 -1.05
CA TYR A 308 30.26 36.20 -0.12
C TYR A 308 31.44 36.84 -0.84
N LEU A 309 31.77 36.36 -2.04
CA LEU A 309 32.83 36.99 -2.84
C LEU A 309 32.52 38.45 -3.19
N GLU A 310 31.27 38.76 -3.56
CA GLU A 310 30.83 40.13 -3.82
C GLU A 310 30.87 41.03 -2.57
N ARG A 311 30.74 40.47 -1.39
CA ARG A 311 30.76 41.20 -0.11
C ARG A 311 32.14 41.31 0.52
N GLY A 312 33.20 40.87 -0.16
CA GLY A 312 34.56 40.86 0.35
C GLY A 312 35.02 42.24 0.90
N ARG A 313 34.67 43.34 0.21
CA ARG A 313 34.96 44.71 0.70
C ARG A 313 34.22 45.06 1.96
N GLU A 314 32.95 44.68 2.10
CA GLU A 314 32.17 44.91 3.31
C GLU A 314 32.75 44.17 4.51
N PHE A 315 33.17 42.93 4.33
CA PHE A 315 33.83 42.14 5.37
C PHE A 315 35.21 42.73 5.76
N GLY A 316 35.98 43.23 4.77
CA GLY A 316 37.24 43.90 5.03
C GLY A 316 37.08 45.13 5.87
N ILE A 317 36.12 45.99 5.57
CA ILE A 317 35.80 47.21 6.32
C ILE A 317 35.36 46.82 7.76
N ARG A 318 34.45 45.88 7.92
CA ARG A 318 34.01 45.45 9.26
C ARG A 318 35.16 44.90 10.13
N LYS A 319 36.06 44.13 9.51
CA LYS A 319 37.25 43.61 10.17
C LYS A 319 38.19 44.72 10.62
N ALA A 320 38.36 45.79 9.81
CA ALA A 320 39.12 46.98 10.16
C ALA A 320 38.48 47.74 11.33
N PHE A 321 37.16 47.70 11.51
CA PHE A 321 36.43 48.25 12.64
C PHE A 321 36.32 47.29 13.85
N GLY A 322 37.09 46.19 13.88
CA GLY A 322 37.20 45.30 15.03
C GLY A 322 36.20 44.14 15.12
N ALA A 323 35.50 43.83 14.03
CA ALA A 323 34.60 42.65 14.03
C ALA A 323 35.39 41.34 14.13
N SER A 324 35.04 40.48 15.08
CA SER A 324 35.69 39.18 15.24
C SER A 324 35.30 38.21 14.10
N ARG A 325 36.20 37.26 13.75
CA ARG A 325 35.93 36.22 12.77
C ARG A 325 34.65 35.41 13.08
N ARG A 326 34.40 35.13 14.36
CA ARG A 326 33.21 34.40 14.82
C ARG A 326 31.92 35.15 14.50
N GLN A 327 31.92 36.48 14.70
CA GLN A 327 30.74 37.30 14.40
C GLN A 327 30.39 37.29 12.91
N VAL A 328 31.38 37.34 12.02
CA VAL A 328 31.17 37.30 10.56
C VAL A 328 30.63 35.93 10.13
N ILE A 329 31.19 34.84 10.68
CA ILE A 329 30.71 33.48 10.35
C ILE A 329 29.27 33.26 10.87
N LEU A 330 28.98 33.66 12.12
CA LEU A 330 27.65 33.50 12.70
C LEU A 330 26.59 34.28 11.91
N GLN A 331 26.89 35.49 11.49
CA GLN A 331 25.99 36.26 10.63
C GLN A 331 25.71 35.54 9.32
N GLY A 332 26.75 34.97 8.68
CA GLY A 332 26.59 34.23 7.45
C GLY A 332 25.72 32.95 7.60
N LEU A 333 25.94 32.23 8.68
CA LEU A 333 25.11 31.07 9.01
C LEU A 333 23.64 31.45 9.26
N LEU A 334 23.39 32.56 9.93
CA LEU A 334 22.04 33.07 10.16
C LEU A 334 21.36 33.51 8.84
N GLU A 335 22.08 34.22 7.97
CA GLU A 335 21.58 34.60 6.66
C GLU A 335 21.22 33.36 5.81
N ALA A 336 22.11 32.37 5.75
CA ALA A 336 21.86 31.11 5.04
C ALA A 336 20.70 30.33 5.67
N GLY A 337 20.63 30.26 7.00
CA GLY A 337 19.54 29.61 7.71
C GLY A 337 18.17 30.20 7.42
N LEU A 338 18.06 31.53 7.37
CA LEU A 338 16.83 32.24 7.04
C LEU A 338 16.37 31.94 5.59
N LEU A 339 17.29 31.90 4.63
CA LEU A 339 16.98 31.58 3.24
C LEU A 339 16.50 30.14 3.09
N ASN A 340 17.19 29.19 3.75
CA ASN A 340 16.81 27.79 3.72
C ASN A 340 15.44 27.56 4.41
N LEU A 341 15.17 28.23 5.52
CA LEU A 341 13.87 28.17 6.19
C LEU A 341 12.75 28.74 5.29
N SER A 342 13.00 29.87 4.62
CA SER A 342 12.05 30.43 3.67
C SER A 342 11.79 29.49 2.50
N ALA A 343 12.82 28.83 1.96
CA ALA A 343 12.68 27.84 0.92
C ALA A 343 11.89 26.62 1.37
N LEU A 344 12.11 26.14 2.60
CA LEU A 344 11.36 25.02 3.18
C LEU A 344 9.87 25.35 3.36
N ILE A 345 9.55 26.55 3.86
CA ILE A 345 8.16 27.00 4.01
C ILE A 345 7.45 27.03 2.64
N LEU A 346 8.13 27.58 1.62
CA LEU A 346 7.59 27.60 0.25
C LEU A 346 7.45 26.18 -0.34
N ALA A 347 8.43 25.30 -0.07
CA ALA A 347 8.36 23.89 -0.51
C ALA A 347 7.14 23.18 0.09
N LEU A 348 6.88 23.35 1.39
CA LEU A 348 5.70 22.79 2.05
C LEU A 348 4.41 23.37 1.47
N GLY A 349 4.37 24.67 1.15
CA GLY A 349 3.22 25.27 0.45
C GLY A 349 2.98 24.67 -0.94
N TRP A 350 4.05 24.43 -1.73
CA TRP A 350 3.93 23.73 -3.02
C TRP A 350 3.40 22.30 -2.86
N VAL A 351 3.94 21.57 -1.88
CA VAL A 351 3.51 20.18 -1.60
C VAL A 351 2.04 20.15 -1.25
N GLU A 352 1.56 21.04 -0.37
CA GLU A 352 0.15 21.11 0.04
C GLU A 352 -0.78 21.40 -1.14
N VAL A 353 -0.43 22.39 -1.96
CA VAL A 353 -1.23 22.75 -3.15
C VAL A 353 -1.27 21.59 -4.15
N LEU A 354 -0.14 20.94 -4.42
CA LEU A 354 -0.08 19.83 -5.37
C LEU A 354 -0.81 18.59 -4.86
N LEU A 355 -0.70 18.27 -3.57
CA LEU A 355 -1.47 17.17 -2.96
C LEU A 355 -2.97 17.45 -3.00
N SER A 356 -3.39 18.69 -2.74
CA SER A 356 -4.80 19.08 -2.84
C SER A 356 -5.35 18.93 -4.26
N LEU A 357 -4.53 19.19 -5.29
CA LEU A 357 -4.91 19.01 -6.70
C LEU A 357 -4.98 17.54 -7.13
N ILE A 358 -4.19 16.64 -6.49
CA ILE A 358 -4.18 15.21 -6.80
C ILE A 358 -5.37 14.50 -6.14
N HIS A 359 -5.89 15.03 -5.05
CA HIS A 359 -7.03 14.45 -4.32
C HIS A 359 -8.41 14.87 -4.87
N ILE A 360 -8.48 15.58 -6.00
CA ILE A 360 -9.69 15.79 -6.78
C ILE A 360 -9.84 14.64 -7.78
#